data_52e56636cba0d66456ed3e1eee06e3c1
#
_entry.id   52e56636cba0d66456ed3e1eee06e3c1
#
_cell.length_a   1.000
_cell.length_b   1.000
_cell.length_c   1.000
_cell.angle_alpha   90.00
_cell.angle_beta   90.00
_cell.angle_gamma   90.00
#
_symmetry.space_group_name_H-M   'P 1'
#
loop_
_entity.id
_entity.type
_entity.pdbx_description
1 polymer ?
#
loop_
_entity_poly.entity_id
_entity_poly.type
_entity_poly.pdbx_seq_one_letter_code
_entity_poly.pdbx_strand_id
1 'polypeptide(L)'
;ASVLYGSDAIGGAINIITKKGGTKPVQGEVGAGMNTSNSGKSVNASVYGGVEGWKYRIGVAHEDGDNLKTPVGDMNHTKFNSTGANLFVSYDINEKATVGATLDHFDLDFMSGSAEPGYEPFYVDVPEWKRTKLGVFGELHDLTESLKKVRFDVFYQKNDKTMNNHVEVINSPVV
;
A
#
# COMPACT_ATOMS: atom_id res chain seq x y z
N ALA A 1 -19.11 0.58 -6.86
CA ALA A 1 -17.73 0.33 -6.35
C ALA A 1 -17.76 -0.51 -5.07
N SER A 2 -18.64 -0.20 -4.11
CA SER A 2 -18.71 -0.90 -2.81
C SER A 2 -19.02 -2.40 -2.91
N VAL A 3 -19.74 -2.85 -3.92
CA VAL A 3 -20.02 -4.29 -4.16
C VAL A 3 -18.75 -5.08 -4.47
N LEU A 4 -17.79 -4.46 -5.18
CA LEU A 4 -16.54 -5.11 -5.59
C LEU A 4 -15.36 -4.82 -4.66
N TYR A 5 -15.36 -3.68 -3.97
CA TYR A 5 -14.20 -3.18 -3.23
C TYR A 5 -14.44 -2.93 -1.74
N GLY A 6 -15.63 -3.27 -1.24
CA GLY A 6 -16.01 -3.15 0.17
C GLY A 6 -16.85 -1.91 0.48
N SER A 7 -17.43 -1.91 1.69
CA SER A 7 -18.37 -0.87 2.15
C SER A 7 -17.78 0.55 2.19
N ASP A 8 -16.46 0.67 2.31
CA ASP A 8 -15.78 1.96 2.45
C ASP A 8 -15.51 2.68 1.10
N ALA A 9 -15.86 2.03 -0.02
CA ALA A 9 -15.67 2.60 -1.36
C ALA A 9 -16.79 3.57 -1.80
N ILE A 10 -17.27 4.43 -0.90
CA ILE A 10 -18.39 5.37 -1.13
C ILE A 10 -17.98 6.45 -2.13
N GLY A 11 -16.77 6.97 -2.04
CA GLY A 11 -16.23 8.01 -2.92
C GLY A 11 -15.61 7.51 -4.22
N GLY A 12 -15.51 6.20 -4.38
CA GLY A 12 -14.85 5.54 -5.51
C GLY A 12 -13.86 4.48 -5.07
N ALA A 13 -13.24 3.81 -6.04
CA ALA A 13 -12.18 2.85 -5.80
C ALA A 13 -11.07 2.99 -6.84
N ILE A 14 -9.82 2.97 -6.38
CA ILE A 14 -8.64 2.86 -7.23
C ILE A 14 -8.15 1.44 -7.12
N ASN A 15 -8.19 0.70 -8.24
CA ASN A 15 -7.70 -0.67 -8.29
C ASN A 15 -6.30 -0.69 -8.91
N ILE A 16 -5.29 -0.95 -8.09
CA ILE A 16 -3.90 -1.10 -8.56
C ILE A 16 -3.66 -2.59 -8.83
N ILE A 17 -3.52 -2.93 -10.10
CA ILE A 17 -3.23 -4.29 -10.53
C ILE A 17 -1.71 -4.48 -10.59
N THR A 18 -1.18 -5.22 -9.65
CA THR A 18 0.25 -5.57 -9.62
C THR A 18 0.55 -6.79 -10.49
N LYS A 19 1.82 -6.95 -10.90
CA LYS A 19 2.28 -8.17 -11.59
C LYS A 19 2.06 -9.38 -10.68
N LYS A 20 1.36 -10.38 -11.18
CA LYS A 20 0.98 -11.60 -10.42
C LYS A 20 1.95 -12.76 -10.56
N GLY A 21 2.98 -12.64 -11.43
CA GLY A 21 3.91 -13.72 -11.70
C GLY A 21 4.72 -13.41 -12.96
N GLY A 22 5.56 -14.35 -13.36
CA GLY A 22 6.41 -14.24 -14.56
C GLY A 22 6.19 -15.41 -15.51
N THR A 23 6.72 -15.27 -16.72
CA THR A 23 6.74 -16.33 -17.76
C THR A 23 7.97 -17.23 -17.65
N LYS A 24 8.96 -16.83 -16.85
CA LYS A 24 10.18 -17.59 -16.57
C LYS A 24 10.10 -18.17 -15.15
N PRO A 25 10.82 -19.25 -14.86
CA PRO A 25 10.82 -19.84 -13.53
C PRO A 25 11.16 -18.85 -12.42
N VAL A 26 12.17 -18.01 -12.63
CA VAL A 26 12.60 -16.97 -11.67
C VAL A 26 12.96 -15.70 -12.43
N GLN A 27 12.43 -14.60 -11.96
CA GLN A 27 12.75 -13.24 -12.40
C GLN A 27 12.84 -12.35 -11.16
N GLY A 28 13.60 -11.28 -11.24
CA GLY A 28 13.72 -10.32 -10.14
C GLY A 28 13.85 -8.91 -10.66
N GLU A 29 13.48 -7.97 -9.83
CA GLU A 29 13.70 -6.56 -10.06
C GLU A 29 14.08 -5.87 -8.76
N VAL A 30 14.96 -4.89 -8.85
CA VAL A 30 15.32 -3.98 -7.77
C VAL A 30 15.22 -2.56 -8.27
N GLY A 31 14.82 -1.67 -7.41
CA GLY A 31 14.74 -0.25 -7.70
C GLY A 31 15.21 0.56 -6.51
N ALA A 32 15.76 1.72 -6.80
CA ALA A 32 16.11 2.73 -5.80
C ALA A 32 15.73 4.10 -6.35
N GLY A 33 15.29 4.99 -5.47
CA GLY A 33 14.92 6.36 -5.81
C GLY A 33 15.38 7.34 -4.76
N MET A 34 15.51 8.60 -5.16
CA MET A 34 15.77 9.71 -4.25
C MET A 34 14.85 10.87 -4.62
N ASN A 35 14.36 11.56 -3.60
CA ASN A 35 13.54 12.76 -3.74
C ASN A 35 14.22 13.91 -3.00
N THR A 36 14.61 14.95 -3.73
CA THR A 36 15.34 16.10 -3.14
C THR A 36 14.45 17.06 -2.37
N SER A 37 13.13 17.03 -2.61
CA SER A 37 12.19 17.93 -1.92
C SER A 37 12.05 17.61 -0.42
N ASN A 38 12.31 16.39 -0.01
CA ASN A 38 12.26 15.97 1.38
C ASN A 38 13.43 15.06 1.77
N SER A 39 14.53 15.10 1.01
CA SER A 39 15.68 14.21 1.18
C SER A 39 15.29 12.71 1.19
N GLY A 40 14.15 12.40 0.59
CA GLY A 40 13.55 11.08 0.64
C GLY A 40 14.36 10.05 -0.12
N LYS A 41 14.32 8.83 0.36
CA LYS A 41 14.96 7.66 -0.25
C LYS A 41 13.94 6.55 -0.36
N SER A 42 14.01 5.81 -1.46
CA SER A 42 13.19 4.63 -1.64
C SER A 42 14.02 3.47 -2.18
N VAL A 43 13.73 2.28 -1.71
CA VAL A 43 14.28 1.03 -2.23
C VAL A 43 13.18 0.02 -2.35
N ASN A 44 13.23 -0.77 -3.41
CA ASN A 44 12.31 -1.89 -3.57
C ASN A 44 13.01 -3.07 -4.21
N ALA A 45 12.53 -4.26 -3.89
CA ALA A 45 12.98 -5.49 -4.51
C ALA A 45 11.81 -6.44 -4.66
N SER A 46 11.79 -7.21 -5.75
CA SER A 46 10.84 -8.29 -5.90
C SER A 46 11.42 -9.46 -6.67
N VAL A 47 10.95 -10.64 -6.30
CA VAL A 47 11.20 -11.90 -7.01
C VAL A 47 9.85 -12.47 -7.43
N TYR A 48 9.75 -12.89 -8.66
CA TYR A 48 8.51 -13.45 -9.22
C TYR A 48 8.83 -14.48 -10.31
N GLY A 49 7.89 -15.35 -10.57
CA GLY A 49 8.09 -16.38 -11.56
C GLY A 49 6.85 -17.22 -11.82
N GLY A 50 7.01 -18.19 -12.70
CA GLY A 50 6.00 -19.19 -13.02
C GLY A 50 6.64 -20.49 -13.50
N VAL A 51 6.17 -21.63 -12.97
CA VAL A 51 6.63 -22.96 -13.35
C VAL A 51 5.50 -23.98 -13.09
N GLU A 52 5.23 -24.84 -14.05
CA GLU A 52 4.28 -25.97 -13.91
C GLU A 52 2.93 -25.63 -13.28
N GLY A 53 2.30 -24.54 -13.76
CA GLY A 53 1.02 -24.05 -13.24
C GLY A 53 1.14 -23.14 -12.01
N TRP A 54 2.27 -23.09 -11.35
CA TRP A 54 2.52 -22.15 -10.27
C TRP A 54 2.90 -20.77 -10.81
N LYS A 55 2.37 -19.74 -10.15
CA LYS A 55 2.83 -18.34 -10.31
C LYS A 55 3.02 -17.74 -8.93
N TYR A 56 4.10 -17.01 -8.77
CA TYR A 56 4.42 -16.40 -7.49
C TYR A 56 5.06 -15.01 -7.64
N ARG A 57 4.91 -14.21 -6.62
CA ARG A 57 5.61 -12.94 -6.43
C ARG A 57 5.82 -12.69 -4.95
N ILE A 58 7.02 -12.26 -4.60
CA ILE A 58 7.38 -11.71 -3.30
C ILE A 58 7.98 -10.35 -3.56
N GLY A 59 7.51 -9.33 -2.87
CA GLY A 59 8.00 -7.96 -3.00
C GLY A 59 8.18 -7.32 -1.64
N VAL A 60 9.20 -6.48 -1.53
CA VAL A 60 9.44 -5.62 -0.38
C VAL A 60 9.75 -4.21 -0.88
N ALA A 61 9.35 -3.21 -0.12
CA ALA A 61 9.65 -1.82 -0.40
C ALA A 61 9.85 -1.07 0.92
N HIS A 62 10.75 -0.11 0.89
CA HIS A 62 10.97 0.81 1.98
C HIS A 62 11.14 2.21 1.41
N GLU A 63 10.53 3.18 2.06
CA GLU A 63 10.63 4.59 1.70
C GLU A 63 10.65 5.44 2.96
N ASP A 64 11.53 6.40 3.02
CA ASP A 64 11.62 7.40 4.07
C ASP A 64 11.75 8.81 3.50
N GLY A 65 11.33 9.80 4.25
CA GLY A 65 11.49 11.19 3.88
C GLY A 65 11.48 12.10 5.12
N ASP A 66 12.34 13.10 5.07
CA ASP A 66 12.39 14.19 6.04
C ASP A 66 11.29 15.23 5.77
N ASN A 67 11.32 16.32 6.49
CA ASN A 67 10.43 17.45 6.29
C ASN A 67 10.49 17.97 4.84
N LEU A 68 9.35 18.33 4.29
CA LEU A 68 9.22 18.84 2.93
C LEU A 68 9.84 20.23 2.82
N LYS A 69 10.78 20.40 1.89
CA LYS A 69 11.39 21.68 1.56
C LYS A 69 10.48 22.44 0.61
N THR A 70 10.14 23.66 0.98
CA THR A 70 9.34 24.56 0.17
C THR A 70 10.13 25.83 -0.20
N PRO A 71 9.71 26.61 -1.19
CA PRO A 71 10.37 27.87 -1.54
C PRO A 71 10.43 28.91 -0.41
N VAL A 72 9.56 28.77 0.60
CA VAL A 72 9.46 29.68 1.75
C VAL A 72 10.08 29.10 3.03
N GLY A 73 10.69 27.92 2.97
CA GLY A 73 11.32 27.23 4.09
C GLY A 73 10.85 25.78 4.24
N ASP A 74 11.38 25.09 5.23
CA ASP A 74 10.99 23.70 5.49
C ASP A 74 9.60 23.65 6.14
N MET A 75 8.76 22.80 5.62
CA MET A 75 7.45 22.49 6.19
C MET A 75 7.62 21.45 7.29
N ASN A 76 7.61 21.91 8.54
CA ASN A 76 7.79 21.04 9.70
C ASN A 76 6.68 20.00 9.83
N HIS A 77 6.99 18.90 10.52
CA HIS A 77 6.02 17.83 10.78
C HIS A 77 5.45 17.20 9.49
N THR A 78 6.32 16.89 8.51
CA THR A 78 5.92 16.23 7.27
C THR A 78 6.81 15.03 6.93
N LYS A 79 7.64 14.58 7.87
CA LYS A 79 8.45 13.38 7.72
C LYS A 79 7.62 12.12 7.78
N PHE A 80 8.09 11.09 7.09
CA PHE A 80 7.44 9.78 7.10
C PHE A 80 8.46 8.65 6.93
N ASN A 81 8.04 7.46 7.32
CA ASN A 81 8.75 6.21 7.08
C ASN A 81 7.71 5.13 6.71
N SER A 82 7.95 4.39 5.67
CA SER A 82 7.05 3.37 5.18
C SER A 82 7.80 2.09 4.81
N THR A 83 7.32 0.97 5.27
CA THR A 83 7.82 -0.35 4.86
C THR A 83 6.65 -1.22 4.45
N GLY A 84 6.78 -1.86 3.29
CA GLY A 84 5.76 -2.74 2.74
C GLY A 84 6.34 -4.08 2.31
N ALA A 85 5.54 -5.12 2.46
CA ALA A 85 5.82 -6.45 1.94
C ALA A 85 4.56 -7.05 1.33
N ASN A 86 4.71 -7.76 0.22
CA ASN A 86 3.61 -8.47 -0.41
C ASN A 86 4.05 -9.86 -0.87
N LEU A 87 3.11 -10.78 -0.79
CA LEU A 87 3.23 -12.13 -1.32
C LEU A 87 2.00 -12.44 -2.17
N PHE A 88 2.23 -13.03 -3.31
CA PHE A 88 1.22 -13.62 -4.17
C PHE A 88 1.67 -15.01 -4.55
N VAL A 89 0.77 -15.97 -4.48
CA VAL A 89 0.95 -17.32 -5.02
C VAL A 89 -0.35 -17.78 -5.65
N SER A 90 -0.27 -18.43 -6.79
CA SER A 90 -1.41 -19.10 -7.41
C SER A 90 -0.99 -20.40 -8.08
N TYR A 91 -1.95 -21.29 -8.24
CA TYR A 91 -1.78 -22.57 -8.91
C TYR A 91 -2.94 -22.81 -9.87
N ASP A 92 -2.61 -23.08 -11.11
CA ASP A 92 -3.55 -23.46 -12.15
C ASP A 92 -3.84 -24.97 -11.99
N ILE A 93 -4.98 -25.32 -11.37
CA ILE A 93 -5.40 -26.73 -11.16
C ILE A 93 -5.58 -27.43 -12.50
N ASN A 94 -6.12 -26.69 -13.46
CA ASN A 94 -6.28 -27.08 -14.85
C ASN A 94 -6.48 -25.81 -15.71
N GLU A 95 -6.74 -25.98 -17.01
CA GLU A 95 -6.94 -24.86 -17.95
C GLU A 95 -8.12 -23.94 -17.58
N LYS A 96 -9.06 -24.41 -16.76
CA LYS A 96 -10.27 -23.67 -16.39
C LYS A 96 -10.33 -23.23 -14.94
N ALA A 97 -9.42 -23.67 -14.09
CA ALA A 97 -9.51 -23.40 -12.66
C ALA A 97 -8.16 -23.01 -12.07
N THR A 98 -8.12 -21.86 -11.40
CA THR A 98 -6.97 -21.33 -10.68
C THR A 98 -7.37 -21.04 -9.24
N VAL A 99 -6.49 -21.36 -8.30
CA VAL A 99 -6.60 -20.96 -6.89
C VAL A 99 -5.38 -20.17 -6.49
N GLY A 100 -5.50 -19.34 -5.46
CA GLY A 100 -4.34 -18.60 -4.99
C GLY A 100 -4.56 -17.91 -3.65
N ALA A 101 -3.46 -17.36 -3.14
CA ALA A 101 -3.42 -16.62 -1.90
C ALA A 101 -2.56 -15.35 -2.04
N THR A 102 -2.89 -14.37 -1.22
CA THR A 102 -2.16 -13.10 -1.11
C THR A 102 -1.91 -12.76 0.34
N LEU A 103 -0.77 -12.17 0.61
CA LEU A 103 -0.47 -11.52 1.88
C LEU A 103 0.10 -10.14 1.57
N ASP A 104 -0.51 -9.12 2.13
CA ASP A 104 -0.03 -7.74 2.06
C ASP A 104 0.17 -7.22 3.48
N HIS A 105 1.33 -6.65 3.73
CA HIS A 105 1.65 -5.99 4.97
C HIS A 105 2.29 -4.64 4.69
N PHE A 106 1.85 -3.61 5.41
CA PHE A 106 2.59 -2.36 5.48
C PHE A 106 2.64 -1.83 6.91
N ASP A 107 3.72 -1.13 7.19
CA ASP A 107 3.95 -0.35 8.39
C ASP A 107 4.32 1.07 7.95
N LEU A 108 3.61 2.06 8.47
CA LEU A 108 3.76 3.46 8.12
C LEU A 108 3.73 4.29 9.39
N ASP A 109 4.72 5.14 9.57
CA ASP A 109 4.70 6.26 10.50
C ASP A 109 4.85 7.57 9.73
N PHE A 110 4.10 8.57 10.12
CA PHE A 110 4.17 9.88 9.47
C PHE A 110 3.66 11.00 10.34
N MET A 111 4.09 12.19 10.01
CA MET A 111 3.56 13.45 10.54
C MET A 111 2.88 14.23 9.41
N SER A 112 1.82 14.95 9.74
CA SER A 112 1.11 15.84 8.82
C SER A 112 0.96 17.22 9.46
N GLY A 113 1.81 18.15 9.04
CA GLY A 113 1.77 19.55 9.42
C GLY A 113 1.16 20.44 8.33
N SER A 114 1.06 21.74 8.61
CA SER A 114 0.59 22.74 7.67
C SER A 114 1.68 23.79 7.39
N ALA A 115 1.74 24.27 6.16
CA ALA A 115 2.56 25.41 5.77
C ALA A 115 1.79 26.75 5.83
N GLU A 116 0.49 26.72 6.17
CA GLU A 116 -0.31 27.94 6.26
C GLU A 116 0.05 28.76 7.51
N PRO A 117 0.34 30.06 7.37
CA PRO A 117 0.63 30.93 8.51
C PRO A 117 -0.50 30.90 9.55
N GLY A 118 -0.15 30.67 10.82
CA GLY A 118 -1.09 30.54 11.93
C GLY A 118 -1.59 29.14 12.21
N TYR A 119 -1.25 28.16 11.36
CA TYR A 119 -1.58 26.74 11.56
C TYR A 119 -0.37 25.89 11.95
N GLU A 120 0.81 26.47 12.08
CA GLU A 120 2.06 25.80 12.45
C GLU A 120 1.95 25.06 13.80
N PRO A 121 1.18 25.56 14.79
CA PRO A 121 1.00 24.85 16.05
C PRO A 121 0.14 23.60 15.97
N PHE A 122 -0.52 23.37 14.83
CA PHE A 122 -1.35 22.19 14.64
C PHE A 122 -0.64 21.18 13.75
N TYR A 123 -0.43 19.98 14.27
CA TYR A 123 0.00 18.84 13.45
C TYR A 123 -0.57 17.53 13.97
N VAL A 124 -0.63 16.56 13.10
CA VAL A 124 -1.03 15.19 13.39
C VAL A 124 0.22 14.32 13.35
N ASP A 125 0.41 13.52 14.39
CA ASP A 125 1.45 12.51 14.47
C ASP A 125 0.79 11.12 14.44
N VAL A 126 1.20 10.30 13.49
CA VAL A 126 0.76 8.91 13.34
C VAL A 126 1.99 8.03 13.54
N PRO A 127 2.35 7.71 14.81
CA PRO A 127 3.55 6.94 15.12
C PRO A 127 3.44 5.47 14.69
N GLU A 128 2.24 5.00 14.44
CA GLU A 128 2.00 3.63 13.99
C GLU A 128 0.72 3.55 13.15
N TRP A 129 0.87 3.04 11.94
CA TRP A 129 -0.23 2.57 11.12
C TRP A 129 0.18 1.28 10.43
N LYS A 130 -0.24 0.15 10.99
CA LYS A 130 0.03 -1.19 10.46
C LYS A 130 -1.21 -1.80 9.85
N ARG A 131 -1.07 -2.37 8.68
CA ARG A 131 -2.14 -3.16 8.05
C ARG A 131 -1.58 -4.49 7.57
N THR A 132 -2.25 -5.55 7.95
CA THR A 132 -2.01 -6.89 7.41
C THR A 132 -3.29 -7.40 6.77
N LYS A 133 -3.20 -7.80 5.51
CA LYS A 133 -4.30 -8.40 4.76
C LYS A 133 -3.87 -9.75 4.23
N LEU A 134 -4.63 -10.77 4.58
CA LEU A 134 -4.50 -12.13 4.04
C LEU A 134 -5.72 -12.40 3.17
N GLY A 135 -5.51 -12.87 1.95
CA GLY A 135 -6.58 -13.19 1.01
C GLY A 135 -6.38 -14.55 0.38
N VAL A 136 -7.48 -15.20 0.06
CA VAL A 136 -7.52 -16.39 -0.80
C VAL A 136 -8.53 -16.16 -1.91
N PHE A 137 -8.26 -16.69 -3.08
CA PHE A 137 -9.16 -16.57 -4.22
C PHE A 137 -9.24 -17.85 -5.04
N GLY A 138 -10.37 -18.01 -5.73
CA GLY A 138 -10.56 -19.01 -6.77
C GLY A 138 -11.10 -18.36 -8.04
N GLU A 139 -10.60 -18.76 -9.19
CA GLU A 139 -11.06 -18.30 -10.49
C GLU A 139 -11.47 -19.52 -11.33
N LEU A 140 -12.62 -19.42 -11.98
CA LEU A 140 -13.08 -20.35 -13.00
C LEU A 140 -13.17 -19.62 -14.33
N HIS A 141 -12.65 -20.20 -15.39
CA HIS A 141 -12.60 -19.62 -16.72
C HIS A 141 -13.38 -20.46 -17.73
N ASP A 142 -13.94 -19.80 -18.74
CA ASP A 142 -14.61 -20.43 -19.90
C ASP A 142 -15.59 -21.54 -19.52
N LEU A 143 -16.48 -21.25 -18.55
CA LEU A 143 -17.49 -22.19 -18.08
C LEU A 143 -18.56 -22.45 -19.13
N THR A 144 -18.98 -21.40 -19.86
CA THR A 144 -19.88 -21.45 -21.01
C THR A 144 -19.51 -20.38 -22.02
N GLU A 145 -20.16 -20.38 -23.20
CA GLU A 145 -19.96 -19.31 -24.20
C GLU A 145 -20.27 -17.91 -23.65
N SER A 146 -21.23 -17.80 -22.75
CA SER A 146 -21.66 -16.52 -22.15
C SER A 146 -20.98 -16.22 -20.81
N LEU A 147 -20.55 -17.22 -20.06
CA LEU A 147 -19.94 -17.09 -18.74
C LEU A 147 -18.42 -17.36 -18.82
N LYS A 148 -17.67 -16.31 -19.08
CA LYS A 148 -16.23 -16.39 -19.34
C LYS A 148 -15.38 -16.49 -18.10
N LYS A 149 -15.83 -15.87 -16.98
CA LYS A 149 -15.06 -15.84 -15.74
C LYS A 149 -15.97 -15.72 -14.52
N VAL A 150 -15.70 -16.56 -13.53
CA VAL A 150 -16.21 -16.43 -12.15
C VAL A 150 -15.04 -16.34 -11.21
N ARG A 151 -15.08 -15.41 -10.26
CA ARG A 151 -14.05 -15.24 -9.24
C ARG A 151 -14.69 -15.15 -7.86
N PHE A 152 -14.09 -15.85 -6.90
CA PHE A 152 -14.41 -15.79 -5.49
C PHE A 152 -13.17 -15.26 -4.75
N ASP A 153 -13.37 -14.28 -3.89
CA ASP A 153 -12.33 -13.73 -3.02
C ASP A 153 -12.83 -13.74 -1.58
N VAL A 154 -12.00 -14.24 -0.69
CA VAL A 154 -12.21 -14.15 0.76
C VAL A 154 -10.95 -13.55 1.35
N PHE A 155 -11.10 -12.57 2.22
CA PHE A 155 -9.96 -11.96 2.88
C PHE A 155 -10.24 -11.63 4.36
N TYR A 156 -9.17 -11.60 5.11
CA TYR A 156 -9.11 -11.07 6.46
C TYR A 156 -8.15 -9.89 6.48
N GLN A 157 -8.53 -8.82 7.14
CA GLN A 157 -7.68 -7.63 7.29
C GLN A 157 -7.67 -7.16 8.73
N LYS A 158 -6.47 -6.95 9.26
CA LYS A 158 -6.23 -6.28 10.53
C LYS A 158 -5.59 -4.92 10.25
N ASN A 159 -6.07 -3.90 10.95
CA ASN A 159 -5.60 -2.53 10.78
C ASN A 159 -5.42 -1.91 12.18
N ASP A 160 -4.20 -1.61 12.54
CA ASP A 160 -3.83 -0.98 13.80
C ASP A 160 -3.30 0.42 13.49
N LYS A 161 -3.91 1.45 14.09
CA LYS A 161 -3.52 2.84 13.86
C LYS A 161 -3.59 3.63 15.16
N THR A 162 -2.48 4.29 15.47
CA THR A 162 -2.39 5.29 16.54
C THR A 162 -2.27 6.67 15.91
N MET A 163 -3.05 7.62 16.37
CA MET A 163 -3.05 8.99 15.85
C MET A 163 -3.11 9.99 17.02
N ASN A 164 -2.14 10.87 17.07
CA ASN A 164 -2.03 11.92 18.06
C ASN A 164 -2.24 13.28 17.38
N ASN A 165 -3.18 14.05 17.87
CA ASN A 165 -3.39 15.44 17.43
C ASN A 165 -2.67 16.37 18.39
N HIS A 166 -1.77 17.18 17.88
CA HIS A 166 -1.06 18.19 18.63
C HIS A 166 -1.62 19.58 18.29
N VAL A 167 -2.07 20.30 19.32
CA VAL A 167 -2.58 21.67 19.20
C VAL A 167 -1.91 22.52 20.27
N GLU A 168 -1.10 23.49 19.89
CA GLU A 168 -0.60 24.50 20.81
C GLU A 168 -1.55 25.69 20.82
N VAL A 169 -2.14 25.94 21.97
CA VAL A 169 -2.96 27.15 22.16
C VAL A 169 -2.02 28.32 22.43
N ILE A 170 -1.83 29.19 21.43
CA ILE A 170 -1.13 30.44 21.62
C ILE A 170 -2.03 31.33 22.50
N ASN A 171 -1.66 31.50 23.77
CA ASN A 171 -2.31 32.46 24.63
C ASN A 171 -2.02 33.89 24.09
N SER A 172 -2.90 34.39 23.24
CA SER A 172 -2.94 35.84 22.98
C SER A 172 -3.37 36.53 24.28
N PRO A 173 -2.59 37.44 24.82
CA PRO A 173 -3.10 38.26 25.93
C PRO A 173 -4.34 38.98 25.40
N VAL A 174 -5.47 38.74 26.04
CA VAL A 174 -6.70 39.49 25.81
C VAL A 174 -6.39 40.93 26.26
N VAL A 175 -6.26 41.86 25.32
CA VAL A 175 -6.15 43.29 25.56
C VAL A 175 -7.54 43.87 25.75
#